data_8d1682d5965b7985fbcf8b53bef5b71d
#
_entry.id   8d1682d5965b7985fbcf8b53bef5b71d
#
_cell.length_a   1.000
_cell.length_b   1.000
_cell.length_c   1.000
_cell.angle_alpha   90.00
_cell.angle_beta   90.00
_cell.angle_gamma   90.00
#
_symmetry.space_group_name_H-M   'P 1'
#
loop_
_entity.id
_entity.type
_entity.pdbx_description
1 polymer ?
#
loop_
_entity_poly.entity_id
_entity_poly.type
_entity_poly.pdbx_seq_one_letter_code
_entity_poly.pdbx_strand_id
1 'polypeptide(L)'
;MKLILSLTLIWALSSTAGALVCQTCSNLQCSSTVPFTCTSETMCVTASALVNVSGTAVQQIIKACASSVLCPAAGNQTFSETTGFSSTVISALCCSTDNCNSDTLPFPAVPSNNSLQCFTCDSPFATECTTRINCRGVEDRCFQTTVMVGSNSTSVFGCASRNACAAAANLENLLAMQNIANITSETNCCTTNLCNSVTTVTASSGMIHLLLGLLVFTFY
;
A
#
# COMPACT_ATOMS: atom_id res chain seq x y z
N MET A 1 -50.44 23.27 -8.84
CA MET A 1 -49.71 22.34 -9.70
C MET A 1 -48.17 22.61 -9.72
N LYS A 2 -47.67 23.86 -9.75
CA LYS A 2 -46.22 24.14 -9.80
C LYS A 2 -45.45 23.69 -8.54
N LEU A 3 -46.07 23.71 -7.36
CA LEU A 3 -45.42 23.31 -6.09
C LEU A 3 -45.21 21.79 -6.00
N ILE A 4 -46.11 20.99 -6.54
CA ILE A 4 -46.01 19.52 -6.51
C ILE A 4 -44.92 19.04 -7.46
N LEU A 5 -44.74 19.68 -8.63
CA LEU A 5 -43.68 19.36 -9.57
C LEU A 5 -42.29 19.69 -9.00
N SER A 6 -42.17 20.77 -8.22
CA SER A 6 -40.84 21.10 -7.58
C SER A 6 -40.49 20.13 -6.46
N LEU A 7 -41.45 19.64 -5.68
CA LEU A 7 -41.17 18.63 -4.64
C LEU A 7 -40.77 17.27 -5.24
N THR A 8 -41.42 16.84 -6.32
CA THR A 8 -41.05 15.57 -6.99
C THR A 8 -39.68 15.65 -7.65
N LEU A 9 -39.28 16.82 -8.15
CA LEU A 9 -37.96 17.03 -8.73
C LEU A 9 -36.85 17.00 -7.66
N ILE A 10 -37.11 17.53 -6.46
CA ILE A 10 -36.19 17.47 -5.34
C ILE A 10 -36.01 16.04 -4.83
N TRP A 11 -37.10 15.25 -4.81
CA TRP A 11 -37.03 13.83 -4.44
C TRP A 11 -36.30 12.97 -5.47
N ALA A 12 -36.39 13.28 -6.76
CA ALA A 12 -35.67 12.57 -7.82
C ALA A 12 -34.18 12.90 -7.85
N LEU A 13 -33.75 14.03 -7.25
CA LEU A 13 -32.33 14.42 -7.15
C LEU A 13 -31.65 13.98 -5.85
N SER A 14 -32.41 13.51 -4.87
CA SER A 14 -31.89 12.83 -3.70
C SER A 14 -31.67 11.33 -4.01
N SER A 15 -30.85 11.00 -5.03
CA SER A 15 -30.21 9.70 -5.08
C SER A 15 -29.33 9.66 -3.84
N THR A 16 -29.76 8.97 -2.80
CA THR A 16 -28.85 8.52 -1.73
C THR A 16 -27.75 7.76 -2.43
N ALA A 17 -26.58 8.37 -2.54
CA ALA A 17 -25.39 7.60 -2.89
C ALA A 17 -25.31 6.52 -1.81
N GLY A 18 -25.77 5.31 -2.13
CA GLY A 18 -25.66 4.17 -1.24
C GLY A 18 -24.18 3.99 -0.92
N ALA A 19 -23.85 3.70 0.34
CA ALA A 19 -22.47 3.41 0.70
C ALA A 19 -22.02 2.19 -0.11
N LEU A 20 -20.82 2.27 -0.70
CA LEU A 20 -20.25 1.23 -1.54
C LEU A 20 -20.11 -0.09 -0.75
N VAL A 21 -20.48 -1.20 -1.36
CA VAL A 21 -20.33 -2.53 -0.76
C VAL A 21 -19.23 -3.29 -1.49
N CYS A 22 -18.22 -3.75 -0.76
CA CYS A 22 -17.12 -4.54 -1.29
C CYS A 22 -17.08 -5.95 -0.69
N GLN A 23 -16.54 -6.91 -1.42
CA GLN A 23 -16.18 -8.19 -0.84
C GLN A 23 -14.94 -8.03 0.04
N THR A 24 -14.96 -8.63 1.24
CA THR A 24 -13.80 -8.69 2.14
C THR A 24 -13.46 -10.13 2.45
N CYS A 25 -12.17 -10.43 2.63
CA CYS A 25 -11.73 -11.76 3.02
C CYS A 25 -12.19 -12.08 4.45
N SER A 26 -12.78 -13.25 4.65
CA SER A 26 -13.21 -13.71 5.98
C SER A 26 -12.12 -14.51 6.71
N ASN A 27 -11.00 -14.82 6.04
CA ASN A 27 -9.84 -15.52 6.57
C ASN A 27 -8.57 -15.11 5.80
N LEU A 28 -7.42 -15.46 6.35
CA LEU A 28 -6.08 -15.14 5.80
C LEU A 28 -5.85 -15.61 4.38
N GLN A 29 -6.35 -16.78 4.05
CA GLN A 29 -6.19 -17.38 2.72
C GLN A 29 -7.18 -16.81 1.71
N CYS A 30 -8.12 -15.95 2.16
CA CYS A 30 -9.22 -15.44 1.37
C CYS A 30 -10.01 -16.54 0.62
N SER A 31 -10.15 -17.69 1.26
CA SER A 31 -10.91 -18.82 0.69
C SER A 31 -12.43 -18.60 0.70
N SER A 32 -12.89 -17.65 1.51
CA SER A 32 -14.26 -17.16 1.52
C SER A 32 -14.30 -15.66 1.72
N THR A 33 -15.33 -15.03 1.20
CA THR A 33 -15.54 -13.57 1.30
C THR A 33 -16.91 -13.27 1.87
N VAL A 34 -17.04 -12.10 2.48
CA VAL A 34 -18.30 -11.54 2.96
C VAL A 34 -18.46 -10.11 2.41
N PRO A 35 -19.66 -9.67 2.06
CA PRO A 35 -19.91 -8.29 1.68
C PRO A 35 -19.76 -7.38 2.91
N PHE A 36 -19.06 -6.27 2.70
CA PHE A 36 -18.82 -5.24 3.71
C PHE A 36 -19.18 -3.87 3.17
N THR A 37 -19.97 -3.09 3.91
CA THR A 37 -20.33 -1.73 3.53
C THR A 37 -19.21 -0.78 3.92
N CYS A 38 -18.61 -0.12 2.93
CA CYS A 38 -17.52 0.83 3.15
C CYS A 38 -18.02 2.05 3.93
N THR A 39 -17.19 2.61 4.80
CA THR A 39 -17.54 3.75 5.65
C THR A 39 -17.26 5.09 5.00
N SER A 40 -16.08 5.24 4.43
CA SER A 40 -15.59 6.47 3.78
C SER A 40 -14.85 6.19 2.48
N GLU A 41 -14.52 4.94 2.23
CA GLU A 41 -13.81 4.49 1.03
C GLU A 41 -14.75 4.51 -0.18
N THR A 42 -14.22 4.92 -1.32
CA THR A 42 -14.97 5.09 -2.56
C THR A 42 -14.66 4.03 -3.61
N MET A 43 -13.79 3.09 -3.28
CA MET A 43 -13.36 2.02 -4.17
C MET A 43 -13.38 0.68 -3.45
N CYS A 44 -13.57 -0.39 -4.22
CA CYS A 44 -13.24 -1.76 -3.83
C CYS A 44 -11.89 -2.15 -4.45
N VAL A 45 -11.15 -3.00 -3.76
CA VAL A 45 -9.90 -3.57 -4.27
C VAL A 45 -9.90 -5.09 -4.16
N THR A 46 -9.41 -5.74 -5.20
CA THR A 46 -8.84 -7.09 -5.15
C THR A 46 -7.36 -6.97 -5.40
N ALA A 47 -6.54 -7.58 -4.56
CA ALA A 47 -5.11 -7.61 -4.75
C ALA A 47 -4.54 -9.01 -4.51
N SER A 48 -3.45 -9.32 -5.23
CA SER A 48 -2.63 -10.51 -5.04
C SER A 48 -1.20 -10.07 -4.77
N ALA A 49 -0.66 -10.46 -3.63
CA ALA A 49 0.65 -10.09 -3.16
C ALA A 49 1.61 -11.29 -3.18
N LEU A 50 2.83 -11.05 -3.62
CA LEU A 50 3.98 -11.93 -3.45
C LEU A 50 4.98 -11.21 -2.56
N VAL A 51 5.17 -11.72 -1.36
CA VAL A 51 6.09 -11.20 -0.35
C VAL A 51 7.23 -12.19 -0.17
N ASN A 52 8.47 -11.71 -0.23
CA ASN A 52 9.65 -12.49 0.07
C ASN A 52 10.40 -11.83 1.23
N VAL A 53 10.62 -12.58 2.31
CA VAL A 53 11.39 -12.13 3.46
C VAL A 53 12.50 -13.15 3.72
N SER A 54 13.75 -12.73 3.62
CA SER A 54 14.91 -13.58 3.85
C SER A 54 14.88 -14.90 3.07
N GLY A 55 14.39 -14.86 1.82
CA GLY A 55 14.31 -16.03 0.93
C GLY A 55 13.04 -16.88 1.07
N THR A 56 12.17 -16.59 2.03
CA THR A 56 10.87 -17.26 2.17
C THR A 56 9.79 -16.47 1.43
N ALA A 57 9.16 -17.09 0.44
CA ALA A 57 8.08 -16.49 -0.33
C ALA A 57 6.70 -16.83 0.27
N VAL A 58 5.88 -15.79 0.45
CA VAL A 58 4.48 -15.90 0.90
C VAL A 58 3.58 -15.25 -0.14
N GLN A 59 2.47 -15.92 -0.45
CA GLN A 59 1.44 -15.42 -1.36
C GLN A 59 0.17 -15.11 -0.57
N GLN A 60 -0.43 -13.94 -0.84
CA GLN A 60 -1.63 -13.51 -0.14
C GLN A 60 -2.62 -12.85 -1.09
N ILE A 61 -3.92 -13.11 -0.87
CA ILE A 61 -5.02 -12.43 -1.55
C ILE A 61 -5.68 -11.48 -0.56
N ILE A 62 -6.01 -10.29 -1.03
CA ILE A 62 -6.61 -9.22 -0.25
C ILE A 62 -7.84 -8.73 -1.00
N LYS A 63 -8.96 -8.60 -0.28
CA LYS A 63 -10.18 -7.96 -0.78
C LYS A 63 -10.71 -7.04 0.30
N ALA A 64 -10.96 -5.78 -0.06
CA ALA A 64 -11.34 -4.76 0.90
C ALA A 64 -11.97 -3.53 0.23
N CYS A 65 -12.51 -2.65 1.06
CA CYS A 65 -12.70 -1.24 0.70
C CYS A 65 -11.34 -0.55 0.60
N ALA A 66 -11.19 0.36 -0.34
CA ALA A 66 -9.93 1.05 -0.60
C ALA A 66 -10.13 2.57 -0.68
N SER A 67 -9.23 3.30 -0.03
CA SER A 67 -9.17 4.75 -0.12
C SER A 67 -8.62 5.20 -1.48
N SER A 68 -8.81 6.47 -1.82
CA SER A 68 -8.25 7.08 -3.02
C SER A 68 -6.71 7.11 -3.05
N VAL A 69 -6.06 6.87 -1.93
CA VAL A 69 -4.60 6.74 -1.83
C VAL A 69 -4.12 5.42 -2.44
N LEU A 70 -4.80 4.33 -2.12
CA LEU A 70 -4.49 3.00 -2.66
C LEU A 70 -5.11 2.81 -4.04
N CYS A 71 -6.30 3.35 -4.25
CA CYS A 71 -7.07 3.25 -5.49
C CYS A 71 -7.39 4.66 -6.03
N PRO A 72 -6.44 5.40 -6.61
CA PRO A 72 -6.68 6.76 -7.12
C PRO A 72 -7.63 6.77 -8.33
N ALA A 73 -7.75 5.65 -9.03
CA ALA A 73 -8.68 5.44 -10.14
C ALA A 73 -9.03 3.95 -10.25
N ALA A 74 -10.15 3.65 -10.91
CA ALA A 74 -10.50 2.28 -11.29
C ALA A 74 -9.48 1.73 -12.30
N GLY A 75 -9.21 0.42 -12.22
CA GLY A 75 -8.27 -0.30 -13.06
C GLY A 75 -7.10 -0.92 -12.31
N ASN A 76 -6.12 -1.39 -13.08
CA ASN A 76 -4.96 -2.09 -12.53
C ASN A 76 -3.98 -1.12 -11.85
N GLN A 77 -3.51 -1.52 -10.68
CA GLN A 77 -2.45 -0.86 -9.93
C GLN A 77 -1.35 -1.88 -9.64
N THR A 78 -0.11 -1.43 -9.60
CA THR A 78 1.02 -2.27 -9.17
C THR A 78 1.80 -1.53 -8.11
N PHE A 79 2.02 -2.20 -6.97
CA PHE A 79 2.89 -1.72 -5.91
C PHE A 79 4.07 -2.68 -5.82
N SER A 80 5.26 -2.14 -5.73
CA SER A 80 6.48 -2.93 -5.61
C SER A 80 7.46 -2.23 -4.70
N GLU A 81 8.15 -3.02 -3.89
CA GLU A 81 9.19 -2.57 -2.99
C GLU A 81 10.26 -3.66 -2.87
N THR A 82 11.53 -3.27 -2.89
CA THR A 82 12.67 -4.15 -2.65
C THR A 82 13.66 -3.51 -1.69
N THR A 83 14.01 -4.24 -0.64
CA THR A 83 15.10 -3.92 0.31
C THR A 83 16.19 -4.99 0.23
N GLY A 84 17.26 -4.87 1.01
CA GLY A 84 18.32 -5.89 1.09
C GLY A 84 17.88 -7.22 1.71
N PHE A 85 16.76 -7.23 2.45
CA PHE A 85 16.28 -8.41 3.18
C PHE A 85 14.84 -8.81 2.84
N SER A 86 14.11 -7.98 2.09
CA SER A 86 12.73 -8.28 1.71
C SER A 86 12.37 -7.71 0.33
N SER A 87 11.38 -8.29 -0.31
CA SER A 87 10.74 -7.73 -1.49
C SER A 87 9.25 -8.03 -1.50
N THR A 88 8.46 -7.09 -2.02
CA THR A 88 7.01 -7.24 -2.18
C THR A 88 6.60 -6.77 -3.55
N VAL A 89 5.75 -7.54 -4.19
CA VAL A 89 5.05 -7.14 -5.41
C VAL A 89 3.58 -7.40 -5.23
N ILE A 90 2.75 -6.39 -5.49
CA ILE A 90 1.30 -6.47 -5.38
C ILE A 90 0.69 -6.07 -6.71
N SER A 91 -0.12 -6.95 -7.28
CA SER A 91 -1.05 -6.63 -8.37
C SER A 91 -2.42 -6.37 -7.77
N ALA A 92 -3.00 -5.21 -8.04
CA ALA A 92 -4.29 -4.81 -7.53
C ALA A 92 -5.22 -4.37 -8.66
N LEU A 93 -6.50 -4.64 -8.53
CA LEU A 93 -7.57 -4.14 -9.37
C LEU A 93 -8.55 -3.34 -8.53
N CYS A 94 -8.66 -2.06 -8.83
CA CYS A 94 -9.57 -1.12 -8.19
C CYS A 94 -10.84 -0.94 -9.01
N CYS A 95 -11.98 -0.88 -8.35
CA CYS A 95 -13.28 -0.69 -9.00
C CYS A 95 -14.25 0.07 -8.07
N SER A 96 -15.33 0.66 -8.62
CA SER A 96 -16.19 1.61 -7.91
C SER A 96 -17.67 1.24 -7.89
N THR A 97 -17.99 -0.03 -8.11
CA THR A 97 -19.37 -0.53 -8.04
C THR A 97 -19.50 -1.63 -6.99
N ASP A 98 -20.71 -1.85 -6.48
CA ASP A 98 -20.95 -2.84 -5.44
C ASP A 98 -20.44 -4.24 -5.84
N ASN A 99 -19.70 -4.87 -4.93
CA ASN A 99 -19.15 -6.21 -5.07
C ASN A 99 -18.29 -6.45 -6.32
N CYS A 100 -17.76 -5.40 -6.95
CA CYS A 100 -16.97 -5.48 -8.17
C CYS A 100 -15.62 -6.19 -7.97
N ASN A 101 -15.18 -6.37 -6.73
CA ASN A 101 -13.95 -7.08 -6.37
C ASN A 101 -14.19 -8.57 -6.02
N SER A 102 -15.20 -9.19 -6.63
CA SER A 102 -15.51 -10.63 -6.41
C SER A 102 -14.43 -11.56 -6.97
N ASP A 103 -13.84 -11.22 -8.11
CA ASP A 103 -12.83 -12.02 -8.77
C ASP A 103 -11.48 -12.00 -8.03
N THR A 104 -10.64 -12.99 -8.32
CA THR A 104 -9.29 -13.09 -7.74
C THR A 104 -8.25 -12.90 -8.84
N LEU A 105 -7.22 -12.10 -8.55
CA LEU A 105 -6.10 -11.88 -9.47
C LEU A 105 -5.05 -13.01 -9.36
N PRO A 106 -4.36 -13.34 -10.45
CA PRO A 106 -3.19 -14.22 -10.38
C PRO A 106 -2.08 -13.56 -9.55
N PHE A 107 -1.28 -14.38 -8.87
CA PHE A 107 -0.12 -13.86 -8.15
C PHE A 107 0.91 -13.27 -9.11
N PRO A 108 1.49 -12.11 -8.79
CA PRO A 108 2.53 -11.51 -9.62
C PRO A 108 3.80 -12.39 -9.63
N ALA A 109 4.49 -12.41 -10.76
CA ALA A 109 5.84 -12.96 -10.84
C ALA A 109 6.85 -11.96 -10.27
N VAL A 110 8.02 -12.47 -9.85
CA VAL A 110 9.15 -11.61 -9.46
C VAL A 110 9.67 -10.88 -10.71
N PRO A 111 9.65 -9.55 -10.73
CA PRO A 111 10.10 -8.79 -11.89
C PRO A 111 11.62 -8.89 -12.09
N SER A 112 12.09 -8.72 -13.32
CA SER A 112 13.51 -8.57 -13.63
C SER A 112 14.05 -7.22 -13.12
N ASN A 113 15.37 -7.17 -12.89
CA ASN A 113 16.03 -5.92 -12.54
C ASN A 113 15.86 -4.87 -13.66
N ASN A 114 15.72 -3.62 -13.24
CA ASN A 114 15.76 -2.46 -14.11
C ASN A 114 17.11 -1.71 -13.97
N SER A 115 17.24 -0.51 -14.55
CA SER A 115 18.48 0.25 -14.55
C SER A 115 18.69 1.14 -13.31
N LEU A 116 17.66 1.31 -12.46
CA LEU A 116 17.78 2.13 -11.25
C LEU A 116 18.53 1.37 -10.16
N GLN A 117 19.44 2.06 -9.47
CA GLN A 117 20.14 1.54 -8.31
C GLN A 117 19.86 2.40 -7.09
N CYS A 118 19.65 1.75 -5.95
CA CYS A 118 19.40 2.41 -4.67
C CYS A 118 20.31 1.85 -3.57
N PHE A 119 20.54 2.63 -2.53
CA PHE A 119 21.10 2.09 -1.30
C PHE A 119 20.07 1.27 -0.54
N THR A 120 20.54 0.29 0.22
CA THR A 120 19.76 -0.55 1.11
C THR A 120 20.54 -0.90 2.37
N CYS A 121 19.82 -1.38 3.38
CA CYS A 121 20.39 -1.99 4.57
C CYS A 121 20.41 -3.52 4.41
N ASP A 122 21.46 -4.18 4.84
CA ASP A 122 21.59 -5.65 4.72
C ASP A 122 20.68 -6.41 5.72
N SER A 123 20.22 -5.72 6.75
CA SER A 123 19.31 -6.27 7.76
C SER A 123 18.40 -5.19 8.33
N PRO A 124 17.28 -5.56 8.98
CA PRO A 124 16.38 -4.61 9.63
C PRO A 124 17.02 -3.78 10.76
N PHE A 125 18.15 -4.25 11.30
CA PHE A 125 18.84 -3.62 12.43
C PHE A 125 20.23 -3.10 12.05
N ALA A 126 20.49 -2.94 10.75
CA ALA A 126 21.78 -2.40 10.28
C ALA A 126 21.92 -0.94 10.75
N THR A 127 23.11 -0.62 11.22
CA THR A 127 23.50 0.75 11.63
C THR A 127 23.87 1.62 10.42
N GLU A 128 24.23 0.97 9.31
CA GLU A 128 24.59 1.61 8.04
C GLU A 128 23.86 0.95 6.88
N CYS A 129 23.42 1.77 5.93
CA CYS A 129 22.66 1.33 4.75
C CYS A 129 23.43 1.78 3.49
N THR A 130 24.54 1.11 3.21
CA THR A 130 25.47 1.46 2.12
C THR A 130 25.55 0.43 1.01
N THR A 131 24.86 -0.71 1.18
CA THR A 131 24.77 -1.76 0.14
C THR A 131 23.92 -1.25 -1.02
N ARG A 132 24.31 -1.60 -2.25
CA ARG A 132 23.60 -1.19 -3.46
C ARG A 132 22.79 -2.35 -4.00
N ILE A 133 21.54 -2.06 -4.36
CA ILE A 133 20.65 -3.01 -5.03
C ILE A 133 20.19 -2.45 -6.37
N ASN A 134 19.92 -3.34 -7.34
CA ASN A 134 19.21 -2.99 -8.55
C ASN A 134 17.71 -3.07 -8.28
N CYS A 135 16.97 -2.03 -8.62
CA CYS A 135 15.52 -2.01 -8.56
C CYS A 135 14.90 -2.97 -9.58
N ARG A 136 13.62 -3.30 -9.43
CA ARG A 136 12.95 -4.32 -10.25
C ARG A 136 11.66 -3.79 -10.88
N GLY A 137 11.40 -4.22 -12.11
CA GLY A 137 10.14 -3.92 -12.80
C GLY A 137 9.78 -2.43 -12.74
N VAL A 138 8.66 -2.12 -12.09
CA VAL A 138 8.09 -0.77 -11.96
C VAL A 138 8.67 0.08 -10.82
N GLU A 139 9.70 -0.40 -10.13
CA GLU A 139 10.38 0.35 -9.08
C GLU A 139 11.21 1.49 -9.69
N ASP A 140 10.63 2.65 -9.79
CA ASP A 140 11.20 3.85 -10.41
C ASP A 140 11.64 4.91 -9.38
N ARG A 141 11.71 4.53 -8.10
CA ARG A 141 12.12 5.35 -6.96
C ARG A 141 13.11 4.63 -6.07
N CYS A 142 14.06 5.39 -5.54
CA CYS A 142 14.74 5.02 -4.30
C CYS A 142 13.99 5.63 -3.12
N PHE A 143 13.91 4.90 -2.02
CA PHE A 143 13.30 5.42 -0.80
C PHE A 143 14.22 5.29 0.41
N GLN A 144 13.96 6.14 1.37
CA GLN A 144 14.51 6.12 2.72
C GLN A 144 13.38 6.41 3.71
N THR A 145 13.27 5.59 4.74
CA THR A 145 12.32 5.80 5.84
C THR A 145 12.94 5.39 7.17
N THR A 146 12.37 5.85 8.27
CA THR A 146 12.75 5.40 9.61
C THR A 146 11.50 4.83 10.29
N VAL A 147 11.57 3.62 10.78
CA VAL A 147 10.49 2.93 11.46
C VAL A 147 10.79 2.73 12.93
N MET A 148 9.77 2.80 13.78
CA MET A 148 9.88 2.45 15.20
C MET A 148 9.56 0.97 15.38
N VAL A 149 10.49 0.23 15.95
CA VAL A 149 10.29 -1.16 16.35
C VAL A 149 10.40 -1.23 17.88
N GLY A 150 9.25 -1.23 18.55
CA GLY A 150 9.21 -1.04 19.99
C GLY A 150 9.69 0.37 20.38
N SER A 151 10.75 0.45 21.19
CA SER A 151 11.40 1.72 21.58
C SER A 151 12.58 2.11 20.67
N ASN A 152 12.93 1.30 19.67
CA ASN A 152 14.09 1.53 18.81
C ASN A 152 13.67 2.08 17.46
N SER A 153 14.41 3.08 16.98
CA SER A 153 14.29 3.65 15.65
C SER A 153 15.23 2.92 14.69
N THR A 154 14.72 2.49 13.53
CA THR A 154 15.49 1.75 12.52
C THR A 154 15.29 2.40 11.15
N SER A 155 16.37 2.66 10.44
CA SER A 155 16.32 3.17 9.07
C SER A 155 16.15 2.03 8.06
N VAL A 156 15.32 2.26 7.05
CA VAL A 156 15.06 1.32 5.95
C VAL A 156 15.24 2.04 4.62
N PHE A 157 15.96 1.41 3.73
CA PHE A 157 16.33 1.93 2.43
C PHE A 157 16.07 0.88 1.36
N GLY A 158 15.72 1.33 0.16
CA GLY A 158 15.50 0.40 -0.96
C GLY A 158 14.93 1.06 -2.20
N CYS A 159 14.32 0.22 -3.02
CA CYS A 159 13.60 0.58 -4.23
C CYS A 159 12.10 0.50 -4.00
N ALA A 160 11.34 1.40 -4.61
CA ALA A 160 9.89 1.37 -4.59
C ALA A 160 9.27 1.81 -5.91
N SER A 161 8.07 1.37 -6.20
CA SER A 161 7.26 1.95 -7.27
C SER A 161 6.69 3.31 -6.86
N ARG A 162 6.34 4.15 -7.84
CA ARG A 162 5.69 5.44 -7.58
C ARG A 162 4.45 5.29 -6.69
N ASN A 163 3.61 4.29 -6.98
CA ASN A 163 2.39 4.05 -6.22
C ASN A 163 2.68 3.65 -4.77
N ALA A 164 3.72 2.84 -4.53
CA ALA A 164 4.16 2.48 -3.19
C ALA A 164 4.64 3.72 -2.41
N CYS A 165 5.46 4.57 -3.03
CA CYS A 165 5.90 5.84 -2.43
C CYS A 165 4.72 6.77 -2.11
N ALA A 166 3.75 6.91 -3.02
CA ALA A 166 2.57 7.74 -2.80
C ALA A 166 1.69 7.19 -1.67
N ALA A 167 1.52 5.87 -1.61
CA ALA A 167 0.78 5.20 -0.55
C ALA A 167 1.47 5.41 0.82
N ALA A 168 2.78 5.26 0.89
CA ALA A 168 3.56 5.44 2.10
C ALA A 168 3.42 6.86 2.67
N ALA A 169 3.55 7.89 1.85
CA ALA A 169 3.41 9.29 2.26
C ALA A 169 2.02 9.64 2.84
N ASN A 170 1.00 8.84 2.55
CA ASN A 170 -0.37 9.06 3.02
C ASN A 170 -0.80 8.08 4.12
N LEU A 171 -0.06 7.01 4.32
CA LEU A 171 -0.41 5.95 5.26
C LEU A 171 -0.30 6.41 6.72
N GLU A 172 0.56 7.39 7.03
CA GLU A 172 0.67 8.02 8.35
C GLU A 172 -0.67 8.55 8.85
N ASN A 173 -1.38 9.27 7.99
CA ASN A 173 -2.67 9.84 8.33
C ASN A 173 -3.71 8.74 8.63
N LEU A 174 -3.64 7.62 7.89
CA LEU A 174 -4.56 6.50 8.08
C LEU A 174 -4.30 5.73 9.37
N LEU A 175 -3.05 5.55 9.76
CA LEU A 175 -2.64 4.78 10.94
C LEU A 175 -2.72 5.58 12.23
N ALA A 176 -2.42 6.88 12.18
CA ALA A 176 -2.66 7.81 13.29
C ALA A 176 -4.16 7.84 13.66
N MET A 177 -5.06 7.74 12.68
CA MET A 177 -6.50 7.66 12.91
C MET A 177 -6.93 6.33 13.54
N GLN A 178 -6.16 5.25 13.39
CA GLN A 178 -6.49 3.91 13.92
C GLN A 178 -5.76 3.53 15.21
N ASN A 179 -4.90 4.39 15.76
CA ASN A 179 -4.07 4.14 16.95
C ASN A 179 -3.23 2.85 16.89
N ILE A 180 -2.87 2.38 15.67
CA ILE A 180 -2.22 1.08 15.47
C ILE A 180 -0.70 1.16 15.61
N ALA A 181 -0.07 2.31 15.39
CA ALA A 181 1.37 2.50 15.63
C ALA A 181 1.76 3.97 15.78
N ASN A 182 2.71 4.24 16.66
CA ASN A 182 3.43 5.52 16.69
C ASN A 182 4.50 5.52 15.59
N ILE A 183 4.11 5.99 14.40
CA ILE A 183 5.01 6.10 13.27
C ILE A 183 5.55 7.52 13.26
N THR A 184 6.86 7.62 13.31
CA THR A 184 7.56 8.89 13.56
C THR A 184 8.43 9.36 12.41
N SER A 185 8.28 8.80 11.19
CA SER A 185 9.14 9.25 10.11
C SER A 185 8.49 9.32 8.72
N GLU A 186 8.72 10.37 7.93
CA GLU A 186 8.30 10.51 6.53
C GLU A 186 9.12 9.59 5.62
N THR A 187 8.46 8.97 4.63
CA THR A 187 9.15 8.28 3.56
C THR A 187 9.61 9.28 2.52
N ASN A 188 10.91 9.42 2.38
CA ASN A 188 11.51 10.21 1.31
C ASN A 188 11.74 9.34 0.09
N CYS A 189 11.20 9.74 -1.05
CA CYS A 189 11.36 9.06 -2.32
C CYS A 189 12.02 9.97 -3.36
N CYS A 190 12.99 9.43 -4.08
CA CYS A 190 13.72 10.15 -5.12
C CYS A 190 13.92 9.29 -6.38
N THR A 191 14.35 9.88 -7.49
CA THR A 191 14.24 9.27 -8.83
C THR A 191 15.56 8.96 -9.51
N THR A 192 16.68 9.36 -8.92
CA THR A 192 18.00 9.18 -9.51
C THR A 192 18.78 8.05 -8.83
N ASN A 193 19.75 7.47 -9.51
CA ASN A 193 20.59 6.43 -8.94
C ASN A 193 21.20 6.87 -7.61
N LEU A 194 21.07 6.01 -6.58
CA LEU A 194 21.67 6.16 -5.28
C LEU A 194 21.30 7.47 -4.55
N CYS A 195 20.17 8.08 -4.88
CA CYS A 195 19.72 9.35 -4.30
C CYS A 195 19.24 9.24 -2.84
N ASN A 196 18.96 8.05 -2.36
CA ASN A 196 18.61 7.76 -0.96
C ASN A 196 19.84 7.53 -0.07
N SER A 197 20.96 8.19 -0.37
CA SER A 197 22.14 8.16 0.50
C SER A 197 21.87 8.88 1.82
N VAL A 198 22.52 8.43 2.89
CA VAL A 198 22.48 9.09 4.21
C VAL A 198 23.15 10.46 4.11
N THR A 199 22.42 11.45 3.67
CA THR A 199 22.69 12.83 4.04
C THR A 199 21.91 13.07 5.32
N THR A 200 22.57 13.54 6.37
CA THR A 200 21.93 13.93 7.64
C THR A 200 20.80 14.93 7.36
N VAL A 201 19.60 14.40 7.13
CA VAL A 201 18.39 15.18 7.02
C VAL A 201 17.69 15.09 8.36
N THR A 202 17.53 16.23 9.00
CA THR A 202 16.67 16.43 10.18
C THR A 202 15.33 15.75 9.95
N ALA A 203 14.94 14.94 10.94
CA ALA A 203 13.79 14.04 10.96
C ALA A 203 12.50 14.66 10.41
N SER A 204 11.85 13.96 9.53
CA SER A 204 10.41 13.97 9.36
C SER A 204 9.94 12.65 8.72
N SER A 205 8.90 12.17 9.17
CA SER A 205 8.40 10.82 9.42
C SER A 205 7.83 9.98 8.26
N GLY A 206 7.89 8.73 8.27
CA GLY A 206 7.19 7.61 8.01
C GLY A 206 7.10 6.52 7.09
N MET A 207 6.77 5.58 6.60
CA MET A 207 6.43 4.17 6.63
C MET A 207 6.24 3.45 5.29
N ILE A 208 7.01 2.42 5.03
CA ILE A 208 6.72 1.40 4.01
C ILE A 208 6.54 0.01 4.62
N HIS A 209 7.28 -0.35 5.67
CA HIS A 209 7.12 -1.66 6.33
C HIS A 209 5.77 -1.88 7.01
N LEU A 210 4.92 -0.86 7.14
CA LEU A 210 3.60 -1.04 7.72
C LEU A 210 2.57 -1.57 6.73
N LEU A 211 2.72 -1.32 5.44
CA LEU A 211 1.93 -2.03 4.43
C LEU A 211 2.25 -3.53 4.46
N LEU A 212 3.52 -3.89 4.60
CA LEU A 212 4.00 -5.27 4.73
C LEU A 212 3.70 -5.86 6.11
N GLY A 213 3.96 -5.12 7.18
CA GLY A 213 3.67 -5.56 8.55
C GLY A 213 2.18 -5.67 8.84
N LEU A 214 1.34 -4.77 8.32
CA LEU A 214 -0.12 -4.89 8.46
C LEU A 214 -0.67 -6.11 7.71
N LEU A 215 -0.14 -6.43 6.54
CA LEU A 215 -0.50 -7.64 5.81
C LEU A 215 -0.10 -8.92 6.55
N VAL A 216 0.96 -8.88 7.35
CA VAL A 216 1.45 -10.05 8.13
C VAL A 216 0.94 -10.05 9.57
N PHE A 217 0.76 -8.89 10.24
CA PHE A 217 0.43 -8.79 11.67
C PHE A 217 -1.04 -8.50 12.00
N THR A 218 -1.87 -8.03 11.07
CA THR A 218 -3.32 -7.99 11.33
C THR A 218 -3.97 -9.38 11.35
N PHE A 219 -3.15 -10.42 11.25
CA PHE A 219 -3.56 -11.80 11.12
C PHE A 219 -2.87 -12.78 12.08
N TYR A 220 -2.22 -12.25 13.13
CA TYR A 220 -1.74 -13.08 14.24
C TYR A 220 -2.45 -12.75 15.55
#